data_13d83d6643a52356749c33bda9e87188
#
_entry.id   13d83d6643a52356749c33bda9e87188
#
_cell.length_a   1.000
_cell.length_b   1.000
_cell.length_c   1.000
_cell.angle_alpha   90.00
_cell.angle_beta   90.00
_cell.angle_gamma   90.00
#
_symmetry.space_group_name_H-M   'P 1'
#
loop_
_entity.id
_entity.type
_entity.pdbx_description
1 polymer ?
#
loop_
_entity_poly.entity_id
_entity_poly.type
_entity_poly.pdbx_seq_one_letter_code
_entity_poly.pdbx_strand_id
1 'polypeptide(L)'
;PYINEVSKENFVSTPDKYFVSPGQNIKEYIEAMPLVDAVKKKDLGKVIAEVFKRYDADQTAEILDQIKSLGFEYSTVAGITVALSDIEVAPHKDEYIDEGRVKADQLKHLQRKGMLTMEEWERHLSKMWDDQKDKIVTSLMKNLPRKNPINMMATSGARGNASNFTQLAGMRGLMAKPGHAKAGAGEYVPTIIEVPIYSCFREGLNVSEFFISTHGVRKGLTDTALKTAESGYLTRRLVDVAQDVIIKEDDCGTDKGYWIETLMDRKTNSVIEPLQDRLVGRYSKQDVTDPKTGELIIASDEFITDELAKKIVDAGVTGMYIRSVFTC
;
A
#
# COMPACT_ATOMS: atom_id res chain seq x y z
N PRO A 1 5.16 23.80 10.74
CA PRO A 1 4.40 23.55 11.96
C PRO A 1 5.31 23.73 13.16
N TYR A 2 4.85 24.50 14.10
CA TYR A 2 5.62 24.96 15.25
C TYR A 2 5.52 23.94 16.37
N ILE A 3 6.34 22.90 16.34
CA ILE A 3 6.42 21.93 17.44
C ILE A 3 7.58 22.33 18.33
N ASN A 4 7.42 23.45 19.04
CA ASN A 4 8.48 24.04 19.88
C ASN A 4 8.50 23.58 21.33
N GLU A 5 7.42 22.95 21.81
CA GLU A 5 7.23 22.73 23.24
C GLU A 5 7.41 21.27 23.68
N VAL A 6 8.13 20.49 22.90
CA VAL A 6 8.41 19.09 23.27
C VAL A 6 9.49 19.06 24.33
N SER A 7 9.23 18.44 25.47
CA SER A 7 10.24 18.21 26.50
C SER A 7 11.39 17.35 25.95
N LYS A 8 12.62 17.61 26.38
CA LYS A 8 13.83 16.92 25.91
C LYS A 8 13.75 15.38 26.04
N GLU A 9 12.95 14.88 26.96
CA GLU A 9 12.81 13.45 27.26
C GLU A 9 12.07 12.66 26.16
N ASN A 10 11.22 13.33 25.38
CA ASN A 10 10.36 12.69 24.37
C ASN A 10 10.91 12.76 22.93
N PHE A 11 12.15 13.22 22.76
CA PHE A 11 12.72 13.52 21.44
C PHE A 11 13.39 12.30 20.74
N VAL A 12 13.52 11.17 21.42
CA VAL A 12 14.42 10.08 21.01
C VAL A 12 13.96 9.28 19.79
N SER A 13 12.68 9.32 19.44
CA SER A 13 12.13 8.43 18.38
C SER A 13 11.70 9.12 17.09
N THR A 14 11.82 10.45 17.02
CA THR A 14 11.34 11.23 15.85
C THR A 14 12.45 11.47 14.85
N PRO A 15 12.14 11.49 13.54
CA PRO A 15 13.09 11.98 12.55
C PRO A 15 13.44 13.44 12.88
N ASP A 16 14.65 13.69 13.38
CA ASP A 16 15.15 15.00 13.84
C ASP A 16 14.93 16.15 12.84
N LYS A 17 14.87 15.81 11.56
CA LYS A 17 14.62 16.77 10.47
C LYS A 17 13.25 17.44 10.47
N TYR A 18 12.28 16.96 11.24
CA TYR A 18 10.93 17.55 11.31
C TYR A 18 10.64 18.30 12.59
N PHE A 19 11.55 18.23 13.56
CA PHE A 19 11.39 18.83 14.88
C PHE A 19 12.58 19.69 15.22
N VAL A 20 12.29 20.83 15.82
CA VAL A 20 13.31 21.78 16.30
C VAL A 20 13.47 21.59 17.79
N SER A 21 14.71 21.52 18.28
CA SER A 21 14.99 21.37 19.71
C SER A 21 14.45 22.55 20.50
N PRO A 22 13.92 22.33 21.72
CA PRO A 22 13.47 23.41 22.59
C PRO A 22 14.56 24.47 22.79
N GLY A 23 14.21 25.75 22.58
CA GLY A 23 15.12 26.87 22.70
C GLY A 23 15.94 27.24 21.47
N GLN A 24 15.82 26.50 20.37
CA GLN A 24 16.40 26.90 19.08
C GLN A 24 15.48 27.85 18.33
N ASN A 25 16.08 28.80 17.63
CA ASN A 25 15.33 29.71 16.76
C ASN A 25 14.90 28.97 15.49
N ILE A 26 13.58 28.84 15.28
CA ILE A 26 12.99 28.12 14.14
C ILE A 26 13.43 28.72 12.81
N LYS A 27 13.53 30.06 12.71
CA LYS A 27 13.93 30.73 11.47
C LYS A 27 15.34 30.38 11.07
N GLU A 28 16.28 30.42 11.99
CA GLU A 28 17.69 30.06 11.77
C GLU A 28 17.82 28.57 11.40
N TYR A 29 17.03 27.72 12.05
CA TYR A 29 17.01 26.29 11.73
C TYR A 29 16.49 26.02 10.32
N ILE A 30 15.40 26.68 9.88
CA ILE A 30 14.84 26.54 8.53
C ILE A 30 15.80 27.10 7.47
N GLU A 31 16.44 28.22 7.75
CA GLU A 31 17.43 28.84 6.85
C GLU A 31 18.71 28.00 6.70
N ALA A 32 19.13 27.35 7.78
CA ALA A 32 20.30 26.46 7.79
C ALA A 32 20.01 25.08 7.18
N MET A 33 18.74 24.67 7.08
CA MET A 33 18.38 23.41 6.46
C MET A 33 18.65 23.45 4.95
N PRO A 34 19.45 22.50 4.40
CA PRO A 34 19.49 22.32 2.97
C PRO A 34 18.05 22.00 2.50
N LEU A 35 17.68 22.47 1.31
CA LEU A 35 16.41 22.11 0.65
C LEU A 35 16.33 20.59 0.56
N VAL A 36 15.75 19.99 1.59
CA VAL A 36 15.57 18.54 1.69
C VAL A 36 14.41 18.13 0.80
N ASP A 37 14.38 16.87 0.40
CA ASP A 37 13.28 16.31 -0.38
C ASP A 37 11.92 16.65 0.24
N ALA A 38 10.96 16.96 -0.62
CA ALA A 38 9.60 17.32 -0.19
C ALA A 38 8.99 16.22 0.68
N VAL A 39 8.27 16.62 1.71
CA VAL A 39 7.57 15.70 2.62
C VAL A 39 6.50 14.94 1.85
N LYS A 40 6.59 13.62 1.85
CA LYS A 40 5.63 12.74 1.20
C LYS A 40 4.50 12.35 2.17
N LYS A 41 3.39 11.87 1.63
CA LYS A 41 2.25 11.38 2.44
C LYS A 41 2.66 10.39 3.53
N LYS A 42 3.58 9.46 3.23
CA LYS A 42 4.08 8.49 4.22
C LYS A 42 4.87 9.14 5.35
N ASP A 43 5.70 10.14 5.02
CA ASP A 43 6.49 10.86 6.02
C ASP A 43 5.59 11.73 6.90
N LEU A 44 4.59 12.37 6.29
CA LEU A 44 3.56 13.12 7.03
C LEU A 44 2.79 12.22 7.98
N GLY A 45 2.43 11.00 7.56
CA GLY A 45 1.79 10.01 8.42
C GLY A 45 2.62 9.66 9.65
N LYS A 46 3.94 9.52 9.51
CA LYS A 46 4.85 9.28 10.65
C LYS A 46 4.90 10.47 11.60
N VAL A 47 4.98 11.70 11.04
CA VAL A 47 4.95 12.93 11.86
C VAL A 47 3.66 13.03 12.65
N ILE A 48 2.52 12.76 12.02
CA ILE A 48 1.21 12.80 12.68
C ILE A 48 1.12 11.75 13.79
N ALA A 49 1.58 10.52 13.54
CA ALA A 49 1.59 9.47 14.55
C ALA A 49 2.43 9.86 15.78
N GLU A 50 3.59 10.49 15.55
CA GLU A 50 4.45 10.94 16.62
C GLU A 50 3.87 12.15 17.39
N VAL A 51 3.21 13.08 16.69
CA VAL A 51 2.47 14.17 17.32
C VAL A 51 1.38 13.61 18.24
N PHE A 52 0.60 12.63 17.77
CA PHE A 52 -0.46 12.01 18.56
C PHE A 52 0.05 11.29 19.81
N LYS A 53 1.28 10.74 19.78
CA LYS A 53 1.91 10.13 20.97
C LYS A 53 2.35 11.15 22.02
N ARG A 54 2.65 12.39 21.62
CA ARG A 54 3.24 13.42 22.49
C ARG A 54 2.24 14.43 23.03
N TYR A 55 1.16 14.62 22.33
CA TYR A 55 0.16 15.66 22.62
C TYR A 55 -1.22 15.05 22.84
N ASP A 56 -2.05 15.79 23.54
CA ASP A 56 -3.45 15.45 23.70
C ASP A 56 -4.22 15.52 22.37
N ALA A 57 -5.39 14.91 22.34
CA ALA A 57 -6.25 14.85 21.13
C ALA A 57 -6.59 16.25 20.60
N ASP A 58 -6.89 17.19 21.47
CA ASP A 58 -7.28 18.57 21.10
C ASP A 58 -6.09 19.33 20.47
N GLN A 59 -4.91 19.25 21.08
CA GLN A 59 -3.68 19.86 20.56
C GLN A 59 -3.28 19.21 19.22
N THR A 60 -3.43 17.90 19.12
CA THR A 60 -3.18 17.18 17.87
C THR A 60 -4.12 17.65 16.75
N ALA A 61 -5.40 17.86 17.05
CA ALA A 61 -6.37 18.36 16.07
C ALA A 61 -6.01 19.78 15.59
N GLU A 62 -5.56 20.67 16.49
CA GLU A 62 -5.11 22.01 16.12
C GLU A 62 -3.88 21.98 15.22
N ILE A 63 -2.87 21.16 15.53
CA ILE A 63 -1.68 20.99 14.71
C ILE A 63 -2.04 20.46 13.31
N LEU A 64 -2.96 19.48 13.22
CA LEU A 64 -3.42 18.95 11.95
C LEU A 64 -4.15 19.99 11.10
N ASP A 65 -4.97 20.85 11.74
CA ASP A 65 -5.64 21.96 11.05
C ASP A 65 -4.65 23.01 10.54
N GLN A 66 -3.59 23.28 11.27
CA GLN A 66 -2.50 24.16 10.82
C GLN A 66 -1.77 23.57 9.61
N ILE A 67 -1.42 22.27 9.66
CA ILE A 67 -0.79 21.56 8.53
C ILE A 67 -1.69 21.58 7.29
N LYS A 68 -2.98 21.32 7.46
CA LYS A 68 -3.99 21.37 6.41
C LYS A 68 -4.06 22.76 5.78
N SER A 69 -4.17 23.81 6.59
CA SER A 69 -4.30 25.19 6.14
C SER A 69 -3.06 25.65 5.39
N LEU A 70 -1.86 25.31 5.89
CA LEU A 70 -0.60 25.56 5.22
C LEU A 70 -0.54 24.88 3.85
N GLY A 71 -0.95 23.59 3.78
CA GLY A 71 -1.00 22.85 2.53
C GLY A 71 -1.91 23.49 1.49
N PHE A 72 -3.09 23.93 1.89
CA PHE A 72 -4.02 24.62 0.97
C PHE A 72 -3.50 25.98 0.50
N GLU A 73 -2.94 26.78 1.40
CA GLU A 73 -2.38 28.09 1.08
C GLU A 73 -1.26 27.96 0.03
N TYR A 74 -0.27 27.14 0.30
CA TYR A 74 0.85 26.97 -0.64
C TYR A 74 0.45 26.25 -1.94
N SER A 75 -0.51 25.33 -1.90
CA SER A 75 -1.06 24.74 -3.13
C SER A 75 -1.73 25.78 -4.00
N THR A 76 -2.46 26.72 -3.39
CA THR A 76 -3.12 27.83 -4.11
C THR A 76 -2.09 28.80 -4.70
N VAL A 77 -1.06 29.19 -3.94
CA VAL A 77 0.02 30.05 -4.41
C VAL A 77 0.82 29.41 -5.54
N ALA A 78 1.10 28.11 -5.43
CA ALA A 78 1.86 27.37 -6.44
C ALA A 78 1.11 27.23 -7.78
N GLY A 79 -0.22 27.25 -7.78
CA GLY A 79 -1.04 27.20 -8.99
C GLY A 79 -0.74 25.99 -9.88
N ILE A 80 -0.49 24.81 -9.28
CA ILE A 80 -0.12 23.59 -10.01
C ILE A 80 -1.25 23.17 -10.93
N THR A 81 -1.00 23.14 -12.23
CA THR A 81 -1.93 22.68 -13.26
C THR A 81 -1.33 21.55 -14.08
N VAL A 82 -2.17 20.79 -14.79
CA VAL A 82 -1.75 19.72 -15.70
C VAL A 82 -2.13 20.10 -17.12
N ALA A 83 -1.14 20.13 -18.01
CA ALA A 83 -1.32 20.30 -19.42
C ALA A 83 -1.06 18.97 -20.17
N LEU A 84 -1.55 18.89 -21.40
CA LEU A 84 -1.30 17.73 -22.26
C LEU A 84 0.18 17.55 -22.59
N SER A 85 0.95 18.65 -22.60
CA SER A 85 2.41 18.65 -22.78
C SER A 85 3.17 17.99 -21.64
N ASP A 86 2.59 17.96 -20.44
CA ASP A 86 3.25 17.37 -19.25
C ASP A 86 3.20 15.84 -19.25
N ILE A 87 2.41 15.26 -20.15
CA ILE A 87 2.33 13.82 -20.36
C ILE A 87 3.38 13.43 -21.40
N GLU A 88 4.58 13.12 -20.95
CA GLU A 88 5.66 12.64 -21.81
C GLU A 88 5.56 11.12 -21.98
N VAL A 89 5.64 10.64 -23.23
CA VAL A 89 5.61 9.20 -23.51
C VAL A 89 6.91 8.56 -23.07
N ALA A 90 6.83 7.34 -22.55
CA ALA A 90 7.99 6.59 -22.07
C ALA A 90 9.02 6.40 -23.20
N PRO A 91 10.30 6.78 -23.00
CA PRO A 91 11.35 6.49 -23.97
C PRO A 91 11.53 4.97 -24.09
N HIS A 92 11.93 4.51 -25.26
CA HIS A 92 12.11 3.08 -25.57
C HIS A 92 10.85 2.21 -25.40
N LYS A 93 9.66 2.81 -25.37
CA LYS A 93 8.40 2.09 -25.26
C LYS A 93 8.25 1.04 -26.36
N ASP A 94 8.52 1.41 -27.60
CA ASP A 94 8.34 0.54 -28.76
C ASP A 94 9.29 -0.65 -28.73
N GLU A 95 10.51 -0.48 -28.26
CA GLU A 95 11.48 -1.57 -28.09
C GLU A 95 10.99 -2.63 -27.09
N TYR A 96 10.43 -2.20 -25.94
CA TYR A 96 9.86 -3.10 -24.95
C TYR A 96 8.61 -3.82 -25.48
N ILE A 97 7.79 -3.14 -26.28
CA ILE A 97 6.61 -3.73 -26.91
C ILE A 97 7.03 -4.79 -27.92
N ASP A 98 8.02 -4.52 -28.77
CA ASP A 98 8.50 -5.46 -29.76
C ASP A 98 9.18 -6.68 -29.13
N GLU A 99 9.97 -6.49 -28.06
CA GLU A 99 10.47 -7.60 -27.25
C GLU A 99 9.33 -8.47 -26.70
N GLY A 100 8.28 -7.82 -26.21
CA GLY A 100 7.07 -8.51 -25.71
C GLY A 100 6.35 -9.29 -26.79
N ARG A 101 6.21 -8.75 -28.02
CA ARG A 101 5.58 -9.43 -29.17
C ARG A 101 6.34 -10.70 -29.54
N VAL A 102 7.65 -10.62 -29.63
CA VAL A 102 8.49 -11.80 -29.95
C VAL A 102 8.31 -12.90 -28.90
N LYS A 103 8.28 -12.54 -27.62
CA LYS A 103 8.04 -13.51 -26.53
C LYS A 103 6.63 -14.09 -26.57
N ALA A 104 5.62 -13.28 -26.87
CA ALA A 104 4.24 -13.71 -26.99
C ALA A 104 4.08 -14.73 -28.12
N ASP A 105 4.73 -14.50 -29.28
CA ASP A 105 4.73 -15.42 -30.41
C ASP A 105 5.42 -16.75 -30.06
N GLN A 106 6.52 -16.71 -29.31
CA GLN A 106 7.18 -17.92 -28.80
C GLN A 106 6.26 -18.73 -27.89
N LEU A 107 5.58 -18.09 -26.93
CA LEU A 107 4.61 -18.74 -26.02
C LEU A 107 3.45 -19.36 -26.82
N LYS A 108 2.94 -18.65 -27.82
CA LYS A 108 1.89 -19.14 -28.70
C LYS A 108 2.33 -20.34 -29.54
N HIS A 109 3.57 -20.35 -29.99
CA HIS A 109 4.14 -21.48 -30.69
C HIS A 109 4.28 -22.73 -29.80
N LEU A 110 4.69 -22.57 -28.55
CA LEU A 110 4.76 -23.65 -27.57
C LEU A 110 3.36 -24.21 -27.25
N GLN A 111 2.37 -23.34 -27.09
CA GLN A 111 0.99 -23.75 -26.87
C GLN A 111 0.43 -24.54 -28.07
N ARG A 112 0.66 -24.09 -29.32
CA ARG A 112 0.26 -24.80 -30.53
C ARG A 112 0.92 -26.17 -30.69
N LYS A 113 2.13 -26.33 -30.17
CA LYS A 113 2.82 -27.64 -30.11
C LYS A 113 2.31 -28.56 -29.00
N GLY A 114 1.35 -28.12 -28.19
CA GLY A 114 0.81 -28.90 -27.09
C GLY A 114 1.78 -28.99 -25.86
N MET A 115 2.81 -28.15 -25.81
CA MET A 115 3.78 -28.12 -24.69
C MET A 115 3.27 -27.33 -23.50
N LEU A 116 2.27 -26.47 -23.69
CA LEU A 116 1.62 -25.67 -22.64
C LEU A 116 0.11 -25.89 -22.73
N THR A 117 -0.52 -26.01 -21.57
CA THR A 117 -1.97 -25.96 -21.45
C THR A 117 -2.45 -24.52 -21.69
N MET A 118 -3.76 -24.35 -21.96
CA MET A 118 -4.34 -23.02 -22.17
C MET A 118 -4.19 -22.13 -20.90
N GLU A 119 -4.35 -22.73 -19.74
CA GLU A 119 -4.20 -22.03 -18.46
C GLU A 119 -2.75 -21.59 -18.20
N GLU A 120 -1.79 -22.48 -18.44
CA GLU A 120 -0.37 -22.15 -18.28
C GLU A 120 0.07 -21.09 -19.28
N TRP A 121 -0.40 -21.18 -20.52
CA TRP A 121 -0.13 -20.18 -21.55
C TRP A 121 -0.66 -18.80 -21.13
N GLU A 122 -1.93 -18.70 -20.68
CA GLU A 122 -2.51 -17.43 -20.23
C GLU A 122 -1.75 -16.84 -19.03
N ARG A 123 -1.36 -17.68 -18.07
CA ARG A 123 -0.58 -17.27 -16.91
C ARG A 123 0.82 -16.74 -17.31
N HIS A 124 1.50 -17.45 -18.21
CA HIS A 124 2.82 -16.99 -18.70
C HIS A 124 2.71 -15.73 -19.55
N LEU A 125 1.70 -15.61 -20.38
CA LEU A 125 1.43 -14.43 -21.19
C LEU A 125 1.13 -13.21 -20.32
N SER A 126 0.29 -13.36 -19.30
CA SER A 126 -0.04 -12.29 -18.36
C SER A 126 1.21 -11.82 -17.63
N LYS A 127 1.97 -12.73 -17.04
CA LYS A 127 3.21 -12.39 -16.34
C LYS A 127 4.22 -11.69 -17.24
N MET A 128 4.41 -12.18 -18.46
CA MET A 128 5.33 -11.59 -19.41
C MET A 128 4.94 -10.14 -19.77
N TRP A 129 3.65 -9.87 -19.98
CA TRP A 129 3.20 -8.50 -20.29
C TRP A 129 3.23 -7.59 -19.06
N ASP A 130 3.00 -8.12 -17.86
CA ASP A 130 3.18 -7.36 -16.62
C ASP A 130 4.65 -6.98 -16.42
N ASP A 131 5.59 -7.90 -16.65
CA ASP A 131 7.04 -7.63 -16.60
C ASP A 131 7.46 -6.54 -17.62
N GLN A 132 6.92 -6.57 -18.85
CA GLN A 132 7.20 -5.54 -19.86
C GLN A 132 6.61 -4.19 -19.48
N LYS A 133 5.39 -4.20 -18.94
CA LYS A 133 4.73 -2.99 -18.43
C LYS A 133 5.53 -2.37 -17.29
N ASP A 134 6.08 -3.16 -16.38
CA ASP A 134 6.91 -2.68 -15.27
C ASP A 134 8.22 -2.05 -15.76
N LYS A 135 8.83 -2.58 -16.82
CA LYS A 135 9.98 -1.94 -17.48
C LYS A 135 9.61 -0.57 -18.05
N ILE A 136 8.48 -0.48 -18.73
CA ILE A 136 7.97 0.80 -19.28
C ILE A 136 7.70 1.79 -18.14
N VAL A 137 7.06 1.36 -17.04
CA VAL A 137 6.79 2.20 -15.85
C VAL A 137 8.11 2.71 -15.26
N THR A 138 9.07 1.83 -15.07
CA THR A 138 10.37 2.17 -14.49
C THR A 138 11.12 3.18 -15.38
N SER A 139 11.14 2.96 -16.69
CA SER A 139 11.71 3.90 -17.66
C SER A 139 11.01 5.25 -17.63
N LEU A 140 9.68 5.25 -17.61
CA LEU A 140 8.86 6.44 -17.55
C LEU A 140 9.15 7.26 -16.28
N MET A 141 9.08 6.65 -15.11
CA MET A 141 9.28 7.32 -13.83
C MET A 141 10.72 7.85 -13.66
N LYS A 142 11.70 7.15 -14.24
CA LYS A 142 13.11 7.57 -14.18
C LYS A 142 13.40 8.80 -15.04
N ASN A 143 12.74 8.92 -16.18
CA ASN A 143 13.00 9.99 -17.15
C ASN A 143 12.12 11.23 -16.91
N LEU A 144 11.09 11.13 -16.08
CA LEU A 144 10.18 12.22 -15.83
C LEU A 144 10.84 13.33 -15.01
N PRO A 145 10.81 14.61 -15.47
CA PRO A 145 11.40 15.72 -14.72
C PRO A 145 10.77 15.87 -13.33
N ARG A 146 11.59 16.18 -12.32
CA ARG A 146 11.08 16.40 -10.94
C ARG A 146 10.05 17.53 -10.85
N LYS A 147 10.15 18.53 -11.71
CA LYS A 147 9.23 19.69 -11.76
C LYS A 147 7.94 19.40 -12.52
N ASN A 148 7.80 18.22 -13.13
CA ASN A 148 6.57 17.86 -13.83
C ASN A 148 5.41 17.75 -12.82
N PRO A 149 4.27 18.45 -13.04
CA PRO A 149 3.13 18.46 -12.12
C PRO A 149 2.58 17.06 -11.81
N ILE A 150 2.53 16.20 -12.81
CA ILE A 150 2.04 14.82 -12.66
C ILE A 150 2.99 14.00 -11.77
N ASN A 151 4.31 14.14 -12.00
CA ASN A 151 5.32 13.49 -11.18
C ASN A 151 5.25 13.98 -9.72
N MET A 152 5.09 15.27 -9.51
CA MET A 152 4.93 15.85 -8.16
C MET A 152 3.71 15.28 -7.45
N MET A 153 2.56 15.18 -8.10
CA MET A 153 1.34 14.61 -7.51
C MET A 153 1.48 13.11 -7.21
N ALA A 154 2.07 12.34 -8.11
CA ALA A 154 2.24 10.90 -7.94
C ALA A 154 3.28 10.56 -6.87
N THR A 155 4.43 11.24 -6.87
CA THR A 155 5.53 10.96 -5.91
C THR A 155 5.26 11.47 -4.51
N SER A 156 4.52 12.57 -4.37
CA SER A 156 4.07 13.06 -3.06
C SER A 156 3.02 12.17 -2.42
N GLY A 157 2.31 11.36 -3.23
CA GLY A 157 1.18 10.56 -2.79
C GLY A 157 -0.12 11.35 -2.62
N ALA A 158 -0.19 12.57 -3.15
CA ALA A 158 -1.39 13.41 -3.10
C ALA A 158 -2.50 12.84 -3.99
N ARG A 159 -2.18 12.54 -5.25
CA ARG A 159 -3.12 11.96 -6.22
C ARG A 159 -2.38 11.15 -7.29
N GLY A 160 -3.06 10.10 -7.74
CA GLY A 160 -2.52 9.20 -8.75
C GLY A 160 -1.48 8.23 -8.20
N ASN A 161 -1.18 7.24 -9.01
CA ASN A 161 -0.11 6.28 -8.77
C ASN A 161 0.60 5.98 -10.09
N ALA A 162 1.72 5.27 -10.03
CA ALA A 162 2.49 4.89 -11.21
C ALA A 162 1.66 4.14 -12.26
N SER A 163 0.70 3.30 -11.82
CA SER A 163 -0.18 2.56 -12.73
C SER A 163 -1.11 3.48 -13.53
N ASN A 164 -1.68 4.52 -12.91
CA ASN A 164 -2.51 5.49 -13.62
C ASN A 164 -1.70 6.25 -14.66
N PHE A 165 -0.47 6.66 -14.31
CA PHE A 165 0.41 7.37 -15.20
C PHE A 165 0.87 6.50 -16.37
N THR A 166 1.08 5.20 -16.14
CA THR A 166 1.40 4.24 -17.19
C THR A 166 0.32 4.16 -18.26
N GLN A 167 -0.96 4.24 -17.88
CA GLN A 167 -2.05 4.26 -18.84
C GLN A 167 -2.09 5.57 -19.65
N LEU A 168 -1.62 6.70 -19.06
CA LEU A 168 -1.56 7.98 -19.74
C LEU A 168 -0.40 8.07 -20.75
N ALA A 169 0.79 7.56 -20.38
CA ALA A 169 2.04 7.82 -21.07
C ALA A 169 2.86 6.58 -21.47
N GLY A 170 2.49 5.40 -20.98
CA GLY A 170 3.15 4.13 -21.28
C GLY A 170 2.32 3.24 -22.20
N MET A 171 1.80 2.15 -21.65
CA MET A 171 0.86 1.26 -22.34
C MET A 171 -0.31 0.89 -21.43
N ARG A 172 -1.46 0.63 -22.02
CA ARG A 172 -2.65 0.24 -21.26
C ARG A 172 -2.59 -1.22 -20.79
N GLY A 173 -2.08 -2.12 -21.63
CA GLY A 173 -1.83 -3.52 -21.31
C GLY A 173 -3.01 -4.45 -21.56
N LEU A 174 -3.02 -5.60 -20.90
CA LEU A 174 -4.02 -6.63 -21.06
C LEU A 174 -5.42 -6.20 -20.56
N MET A 175 -6.45 -6.62 -21.29
CA MET A 175 -7.84 -6.33 -20.98
C MET A 175 -8.61 -7.61 -20.67
N ALA A 176 -9.54 -7.53 -19.72
CA ALA A 176 -10.42 -8.63 -19.37
C ALA A 176 -11.44 -8.89 -20.48
N LYS A 177 -11.73 -10.18 -20.73
CA LYS A 177 -12.83 -10.58 -21.62
C LYS A 177 -14.18 -10.19 -21.02
N PRO A 178 -15.16 -9.83 -21.86
CA PRO A 178 -16.54 -9.66 -21.40
C PRO A 178 -17.13 -11.02 -21.02
N GLY A 179 -17.92 -11.03 -19.94
CA GLY A 179 -18.62 -12.20 -19.45
C GLY A 179 -17.97 -12.87 -18.24
N HIS A 180 -18.76 -13.66 -17.52
CA HIS A 180 -18.25 -14.55 -16.49
C HIS A 180 -17.93 -15.89 -17.16
N ALA A 181 -16.72 -16.36 -16.98
CA ALA A 181 -16.36 -17.72 -17.34
C ALA A 181 -17.19 -18.70 -16.48
N LYS A 182 -18.35 -19.11 -16.96
CA LYS A 182 -18.99 -20.30 -16.44
C LYS A 182 -18.24 -21.49 -17.06
N ALA A 183 -17.18 -21.91 -16.38
CA ALA A 183 -16.56 -23.18 -16.67
C ALA A 183 -17.63 -24.26 -16.47
N GLY A 184 -18.06 -24.91 -17.53
CA GLY A 184 -18.62 -26.24 -17.44
C GLY A 184 -17.59 -27.14 -16.77
N ALA A 185 -18.01 -28.17 -16.05
CA ALA A 185 -17.10 -29.04 -15.30
C ALA A 185 -15.93 -29.49 -16.21
N GLY A 186 -14.74 -28.89 -15.98
CA GLY A 186 -13.46 -29.31 -16.57
C GLY A 186 -12.92 -28.49 -17.74
N GLU A 187 -13.60 -27.46 -18.24
CA GLU A 187 -13.09 -26.64 -19.34
C GLU A 187 -12.58 -25.27 -18.84
N TYR A 188 -11.30 -24.99 -19.12
CA TYR A 188 -10.70 -23.68 -18.83
C TYR A 188 -11.14 -22.64 -19.87
N VAL A 189 -11.73 -21.55 -19.40
CA VAL A 189 -12.13 -20.41 -20.25
C VAL A 189 -11.18 -19.24 -20.02
N PRO A 190 -10.45 -18.76 -21.04
CA PRO A 190 -9.55 -17.62 -20.91
C PRO A 190 -10.26 -16.38 -20.40
N THR A 191 -9.68 -15.73 -19.40
CA THR A 191 -10.24 -14.55 -18.72
C THR A 191 -9.75 -13.22 -19.29
N ILE A 192 -8.65 -13.25 -20.05
CA ILE A 192 -8.03 -12.08 -20.68
C ILE A 192 -8.13 -12.14 -22.22
N ILE A 193 -8.03 -10.96 -22.82
CA ILE A 193 -7.90 -10.83 -24.28
C ILE A 193 -6.42 -10.98 -24.61
N GLU A 194 -6.12 -11.88 -25.55
CA GLU A 194 -4.76 -12.28 -25.93
C GLU A 194 -3.86 -11.10 -26.31
N VAL A 195 -4.42 -10.16 -27.08
CA VAL A 195 -3.67 -8.99 -27.57
C VAL A 195 -3.85 -7.84 -26.62
N PRO A 196 -2.76 -7.34 -25.97
CA PRO A 196 -2.84 -6.17 -25.11
C PRO A 196 -3.04 -4.90 -25.93
N ILE A 197 -3.49 -3.84 -25.25
CA ILE A 197 -3.54 -2.49 -25.81
C ILE A 197 -2.15 -1.86 -25.64
N TYR A 198 -1.44 -1.68 -26.74
CA TYR A 198 -0.10 -1.09 -26.76
C TYR A 198 -0.11 0.43 -26.62
N SER A 199 -1.17 1.05 -27.12
CA SER A 199 -1.33 2.50 -27.11
C SER A 199 -1.55 3.04 -25.68
N CYS A 200 -1.21 4.31 -25.48
CA CYS A 200 -1.54 5.06 -24.27
C CYS A 200 -2.56 6.16 -24.60
N PHE A 201 -3.14 6.79 -23.57
CA PHE A 201 -4.10 7.87 -23.79
C PHE A 201 -3.51 9.10 -24.48
N ARG A 202 -2.22 9.37 -24.26
CA ARG A 202 -1.51 10.47 -24.89
C ARG A 202 -1.43 10.32 -26.42
N GLU A 203 -1.17 9.12 -26.90
CA GLU A 203 -1.10 8.80 -28.33
C GLU A 203 -2.47 8.64 -28.97
N GLY A 204 -3.47 8.33 -28.16
CA GLY A 204 -4.81 7.96 -28.60
C GLY A 204 -4.95 6.47 -28.86
N LEU A 205 -6.17 5.96 -28.76
CA LEU A 205 -6.52 4.58 -29.02
C LEU A 205 -7.12 4.45 -30.41
N ASN A 206 -6.81 3.36 -31.11
CA ASN A 206 -7.56 3.01 -32.30
C ASN A 206 -8.97 2.50 -31.96
N VAL A 207 -9.85 2.40 -32.96
CA VAL A 207 -11.25 2.01 -32.76
C VAL A 207 -11.37 0.66 -32.06
N SER A 208 -10.57 -0.32 -32.46
CA SER A 208 -10.60 -1.67 -31.89
C SER A 208 -10.10 -1.68 -30.43
N GLU A 209 -9.01 -0.97 -30.14
CA GLU A 209 -8.46 -0.83 -28.78
C GLU A 209 -9.45 -0.12 -27.85
N PHE A 210 -10.10 0.95 -28.36
CA PHE A 210 -11.12 1.64 -27.60
C PHE A 210 -12.29 0.73 -27.29
N PHE A 211 -12.80 -0.01 -28.28
CA PHE A 211 -13.90 -0.97 -28.07
C PHE A 211 -13.55 -2.04 -27.02
N ILE A 212 -12.38 -2.66 -27.14
CA ILE A 212 -11.89 -3.64 -26.16
C ILE A 212 -11.81 -3.03 -24.75
N SER A 213 -11.34 -1.80 -24.66
CA SER A 213 -11.19 -1.12 -23.37
C SER A 213 -12.52 -0.81 -22.68
N THR A 214 -13.60 -0.63 -23.43
CA THR A 214 -14.93 -0.36 -22.86
C THR A 214 -15.49 -1.54 -22.07
N HIS A 215 -15.13 -2.78 -22.42
CA HIS A 215 -15.55 -3.97 -21.68
C HIS A 215 -15.02 -3.96 -20.24
N GLY A 216 -13.74 -3.64 -20.06
CA GLY A 216 -13.12 -3.53 -18.72
C GLY A 216 -13.73 -2.41 -17.90
N VAL A 217 -13.99 -1.25 -18.50
CA VAL A 217 -14.64 -0.12 -17.81
C VAL A 217 -16.06 -0.48 -17.37
N ARG A 218 -16.86 -1.07 -18.25
CA ARG A 218 -18.23 -1.51 -17.90
C ARG A 218 -18.22 -2.55 -16.77
N LYS A 219 -17.33 -3.54 -16.87
CA LYS A 219 -17.17 -4.54 -15.82
C LYS A 219 -16.79 -3.89 -14.47
N GLY A 220 -15.84 -2.97 -14.48
CA GLY A 220 -15.41 -2.25 -13.27
C GLY A 220 -16.54 -1.44 -12.63
N LEU A 221 -17.35 -0.75 -13.43
CA LEU A 221 -18.53 -0.01 -12.92
C LEU A 221 -19.58 -0.95 -12.32
N THR A 222 -19.86 -2.07 -12.98
CA THR A 222 -20.81 -3.07 -12.48
C THR A 222 -20.30 -3.74 -11.20
N ASP A 223 -19.03 -4.15 -11.19
CA ASP A 223 -18.42 -4.79 -10.03
C ASP A 223 -18.40 -3.84 -8.80
N THR A 224 -18.14 -2.57 -9.02
CA THR A 224 -18.17 -1.56 -7.94
C THR A 224 -19.57 -1.46 -7.34
N ALA A 225 -20.60 -1.38 -8.18
CA ALA A 225 -21.98 -1.29 -7.72
C ALA A 225 -22.42 -2.54 -6.93
N LEU A 226 -22.08 -3.74 -7.40
CA LEU A 226 -22.44 -5.00 -6.74
C LEU A 226 -21.62 -5.23 -5.45
N LYS A 227 -20.32 -5.00 -5.47
CA LYS A 227 -19.45 -5.18 -4.30
C LYS A 227 -19.77 -4.24 -3.16
N THR A 228 -20.33 -3.07 -3.44
CA THR A 228 -20.81 -2.14 -2.40
C THR A 228 -21.89 -2.78 -1.54
N ALA A 229 -22.88 -3.43 -2.18
CA ALA A 229 -23.96 -4.12 -1.46
C ALA A 229 -23.42 -5.34 -0.68
N GLU A 230 -22.54 -6.14 -1.27
CA GLU A 230 -21.92 -7.30 -0.61
C GLU A 230 -21.09 -6.88 0.62
N SER A 231 -20.28 -5.83 0.48
CA SER A 231 -19.49 -5.27 1.57
C SER A 231 -20.40 -4.73 2.70
N GLY A 232 -21.47 -4.03 2.34
CA GLY A 232 -22.45 -3.54 3.31
C GLY A 232 -23.14 -4.66 4.09
N TYR A 233 -23.55 -5.71 3.40
CA TYR A 233 -24.16 -6.89 4.05
C TYR A 233 -23.16 -7.65 4.92
N LEU A 234 -21.92 -7.81 4.48
CA LEU A 234 -20.84 -8.41 5.28
C LEU A 234 -20.59 -7.59 6.56
N THR A 235 -20.45 -6.27 6.42
CA THR A 235 -20.22 -5.36 7.54
C THR A 235 -21.37 -5.46 8.57
N ARG A 236 -22.61 -5.46 8.09
CA ARG A 236 -23.79 -5.62 8.97
C ARG A 236 -23.72 -6.92 9.76
N ARG A 237 -23.45 -8.06 9.09
CA ARG A 237 -23.35 -9.37 9.79
C ARG A 237 -22.21 -9.39 10.82
N LEU A 238 -21.07 -8.77 10.51
CA LEU A 238 -19.96 -8.69 11.44
C LEU A 238 -20.32 -7.83 12.67
N VAL A 239 -21.00 -6.70 12.46
CA VAL A 239 -21.47 -5.85 13.55
C VAL A 239 -22.50 -6.59 14.40
N ASP A 240 -23.49 -7.25 13.78
CA ASP A 240 -24.53 -8.01 14.49
C ASP A 240 -23.93 -9.11 15.39
N VAL A 241 -22.86 -9.77 14.96
CA VAL A 241 -22.15 -10.77 15.77
C VAL A 241 -21.24 -10.14 16.82
N ALA A 242 -20.54 -9.06 16.47
CA ALA A 242 -19.55 -8.44 17.35
C ALA A 242 -20.17 -7.61 18.47
N GLN A 243 -21.39 -7.08 18.28
CA GLN A 243 -22.06 -6.22 19.27
C GLN A 243 -22.33 -6.91 20.62
N ASP A 244 -22.46 -8.23 20.61
CA ASP A 244 -22.71 -9.01 21.81
C ASP A 244 -21.42 -9.32 22.61
N VAL A 245 -20.25 -9.04 22.00
CA VAL A 245 -18.95 -9.23 22.65
C VAL A 245 -18.63 -8.03 23.52
N ILE A 246 -18.99 -8.14 24.81
CA ILE A 246 -18.80 -7.09 25.80
C ILE A 246 -17.89 -7.60 26.91
N ILE A 247 -16.86 -6.81 27.27
CA ILE A 247 -16.02 -7.09 28.44
C ILE A 247 -16.83 -6.75 29.69
N LYS A 248 -17.08 -7.77 30.54
CA LYS A 248 -17.87 -7.63 31.77
C LYS A 248 -17.00 -7.54 33.01
N GLU A 249 -15.80 -8.06 32.97
CA GLU A 249 -14.87 -8.17 34.08
C GLU A 249 -13.48 -7.73 33.61
N ASP A 250 -12.70 -7.11 34.47
CA ASP A 250 -11.33 -6.68 34.13
C ASP A 250 -10.41 -7.90 34.00
N ASP A 251 -10.59 -8.90 34.84
CA ASP A 251 -9.88 -10.18 34.77
C ASP A 251 -10.82 -11.33 35.08
N CYS A 252 -10.99 -12.23 34.13
CA CYS A 252 -11.78 -13.44 34.28
C CYS A 252 -11.02 -14.61 34.95
N GLY A 253 -9.74 -14.42 35.33
CA GLY A 253 -8.90 -15.44 35.99
C GLY A 253 -8.56 -16.63 35.11
N THR A 254 -8.73 -16.57 33.79
CA THR A 254 -8.42 -17.70 32.93
C THR A 254 -6.90 -17.85 32.70
N ASP A 255 -6.42 -19.11 32.77
CA ASP A 255 -5.01 -19.44 32.45
C ASP A 255 -4.79 -19.65 30.95
N LYS A 256 -5.86 -19.63 30.13
CA LYS A 256 -5.76 -19.82 28.68
C LYS A 256 -5.29 -18.54 28.01
N GLY A 257 -4.31 -18.69 27.12
CA GLY A 257 -3.86 -17.63 26.22
C GLY A 257 -4.21 -17.98 24.77
N TYR A 258 -4.20 -16.97 23.91
CA TYR A 258 -4.33 -17.13 22.47
C TYR A 258 -2.95 -17.03 21.81
N TRP A 259 -2.57 -18.06 21.04
CA TRP A 259 -1.29 -18.07 20.33
C TRP A 259 -1.30 -17.16 19.14
N ILE A 260 -0.33 -16.26 19.04
CA ILE A 260 -0.13 -15.35 17.90
C ILE A 260 1.25 -15.60 17.29
N GLU A 261 1.25 -15.71 15.97
CA GLU A 261 2.43 -15.78 15.12
C GLU A 261 2.24 -14.88 13.88
N THR A 262 3.28 -14.72 13.06
CA THR A 262 3.17 -14.01 11.78
C THR A 262 2.11 -14.67 10.90
N LEU A 263 1.14 -13.89 10.44
CA LEU A 263 0.10 -14.38 9.54
C LEU A 263 0.64 -14.47 8.11
N MET A 264 0.71 -15.69 7.59
CA MET A 264 1.20 -15.95 6.23
C MET A 264 0.09 -16.50 5.35
N ASP A 265 0.08 -16.09 4.07
CA ASP A 265 -0.76 -16.72 3.06
C ASP A 265 -0.17 -18.08 2.68
N ARG A 266 -0.93 -19.14 2.89
CA ARG A 266 -0.52 -20.53 2.59
C ARG A 266 -0.28 -20.79 1.10
N LYS A 267 -0.86 -19.99 0.19
CA LYS A 267 -0.74 -20.18 -1.26
C LYS A 267 0.47 -19.45 -1.85
N THR A 268 0.69 -18.22 -1.41
CA THR A 268 1.74 -17.35 -1.95
C THR A 268 2.99 -17.29 -1.09
N ASN A 269 2.95 -17.84 0.12
CA ASN A 269 4.00 -17.73 1.14
C ASN A 269 4.38 -16.26 1.46
N SER A 270 3.47 -15.33 1.18
CA SER A 270 3.66 -13.91 1.52
C SER A 270 3.15 -13.61 2.92
N VAL A 271 3.83 -12.71 3.62
CA VAL A 271 3.39 -12.21 4.92
C VAL A 271 2.18 -11.30 4.71
N ILE A 272 1.03 -11.68 5.28
CA ILE A 272 -0.20 -10.86 5.29
C ILE A 272 -0.07 -9.81 6.39
N GLU A 273 0.29 -10.22 7.61
CA GLU A 273 0.43 -9.35 8.77
C GLU A 273 1.63 -9.80 9.62
N PRO A 274 2.61 -8.92 9.85
CA PRO A 274 3.79 -9.26 10.64
C PRO A 274 3.42 -9.43 12.13
N LEU A 275 4.21 -10.24 12.85
CA LEU A 275 4.02 -10.47 14.27
C LEU A 275 4.02 -9.18 15.09
N GLN A 276 4.88 -8.21 14.74
CA GLN A 276 4.97 -6.93 15.44
C GLN A 276 3.61 -6.22 15.49
N ASP A 277 2.93 -6.06 14.34
CA ASP A 277 1.66 -5.34 14.26
C ASP A 277 0.53 -6.07 14.99
N ARG A 278 0.62 -7.40 15.07
CA ARG A 278 -0.33 -8.23 15.79
C ARG A 278 -0.16 -8.20 17.32
N LEU A 279 1.02 -7.90 17.81
CA LEU A 279 1.34 -7.82 19.24
C LEU A 279 1.01 -6.48 19.88
N VAL A 280 1.16 -5.39 19.13
CA VAL A 280 0.93 -4.04 19.65
C VAL A 280 -0.47 -3.88 20.22
N GLY A 281 -0.57 -3.31 21.43
CA GLY A 281 -1.84 -3.08 22.09
C GLY A 281 -2.46 -4.31 22.77
N ARG A 282 -1.72 -5.39 22.92
CA ARG A 282 -2.13 -6.62 23.60
C ARG A 282 -1.43 -6.77 24.95
N TYR A 283 -1.94 -7.66 25.79
CA TYR A 283 -1.31 -8.09 27.04
C TYR A 283 -0.66 -9.44 26.86
N SER A 284 0.57 -9.59 27.35
CA SER A 284 1.25 -10.90 27.39
C SER A 284 0.53 -11.82 28.37
N LYS A 285 0.40 -13.11 28.02
CA LYS A 285 -0.11 -14.11 28.99
C LYS A 285 1.00 -14.86 29.72
N GLN A 286 2.20 -14.83 29.18
CA GLN A 286 3.37 -15.54 29.71
C GLN A 286 4.59 -14.63 29.71
N ASP A 287 5.53 -14.94 30.57
CA ASP A 287 6.86 -14.33 30.53
C ASP A 287 7.53 -14.68 29.21
N VAL A 288 8.00 -13.68 28.49
CA VAL A 288 8.71 -13.86 27.23
C VAL A 288 10.17 -13.51 27.44
N THR A 289 11.03 -14.49 27.23
CA THR A 289 12.49 -14.36 27.37
C THR A 289 13.14 -14.34 25.98
N ASP A 290 14.27 -13.70 25.86
CA ASP A 290 15.09 -13.74 24.66
C ASP A 290 15.64 -15.17 24.46
N PRO A 291 15.38 -15.81 23.32
CA PRO A 291 15.85 -17.17 23.03
C PRO A 291 17.39 -17.30 23.05
N LYS A 292 18.12 -16.18 22.89
CA LYS A 292 19.59 -16.15 22.79
C LYS A 292 20.26 -15.80 24.11
N THR A 293 19.74 -14.81 24.82
CA THR A 293 20.36 -14.31 26.06
C THR A 293 19.71 -14.83 27.31
N GLY A 294 18.46 -15.35 27.24
CA GLY A 294 17.67 -15.77 28.38
C GLY A 294 17.15 -14.64 29.26
N GLU A 295 17.36 -13.37 28.85
CA GLU A 295 16.84 -12.22 29.58
C GLU A 295 15.33 -12.08 29.39
N LEU A 296 14.64 -11.61 30.45
CA LEU A 296 13.21 -11.34 30.40
C LEU A 296 12.97 -10.08 29.58
N ILE A 297 12.19 -10.18 28.47
CA ILE A 297 11.81 -9.05 27.63
C ILE A 297 10.52 -8.42 28.13
N ILE A 298 9.53 -9.24 28.47
CA ILE A 298 8.22 -8.80 28.96
C ILE A 298 7.70 -9.82 29.98
N ALA A 299 7.11 -9.33 31.05
CA ALA A 299 6.48 -10.14 32.08
C ALA A 299 5.05 -10.55 31.69
N SER A 300 4.53 -11.56 32.36
CA SER A 300 3.11 -11.95 32.27
C SER A 300 2.21 -10.77 32.65
N ASP A 301 1.10 -10.63 31.93
CA ASP A 301 0.09 -9.59 32.10
C ASP A 301 0.59 -8.14 31.92
N GLU A 302 1.71 -7.96 31.24
CA GLU A 302 2.24 -6.64 30.87
C GLU A 302 1.72 -6.21 29.49
N PHE A 303 1.46 -4.90 29.35
CA PHE A 303 0.98 -4.29 28.11
C PHE A 303 2.11 -4.17 27.07
N ILE A 304 1.86 -4.63 25.86
CA ILE A 304 2.85 -4.63 24.76
C ILE A 304 2.75 -3.31 24.00
N THR A 305 3.76 -2.46 24.19
CA THR A 305 3.94 -1.22 23.40
C THR A 305 4.62 -1.51 22.08
N ASP A 306 4.62 -0.52 21.15
CA ASP A 306 5.35 -0.61 19.87
C ASP A 306 6.83 -0.96 20.06
N GLU A 307 7.48 -0.39 21.08
CA GLU A 307 8.90 -0.61 21.38
C GLU A 307 9.15 -2.04 21.90
N LEU A 308 8.28 -2.53 22.79
CA LEU A 308 8.36 -3.90 23.30
C LEU A 308 8.07 -4.91 22.20
N ALA A 309 7.06 -4.68 21.36
CA ALA A 309 6.78 -5.56 20.22
C ALA A 309 7.97 -5.65 19.27
N LYS A 310 8.64 -4.54 19.01
CA LYS A 310 9.85 -4.52 18.19
C LYS A 310 11.00 -5.29 18.85
N LYS A 311 11.24 -5.11 20.15
CA LYS A 311 12.25 -5.87 20.90
C LYS A 311 12.00 -7.38 20.85
N ILE A 312 10.74 -7.81 21.00
CA ILE A 312 10.33 -9.22 20.93
C ILE A 312 10.66 -9.81 19.55
N VAL A 313 10.34 -9.10 18.48
CA VAL A 313 10.61 -9.55 17.11
C VAL A 313 12.12 -9.55 16.80
N ASP A 314 12.85 -8.52 17.21
CA ASP A 314 14.31 -8.40 17.02
C ASP A 314 15.09 -9.49 17.79
N ALA A 315 14.58 -9.94 18.95
CA ALA A 315 15.10 -11.08 19.70
C ALA A 315 14.90 -12.43 18.99
N GLY A 316 14.05 -12.47 17.94
CA GLY A 316 13.80 -13.67 17.14
C GLY A 316 12.66 -14.56 17.66
N VAL A 317 11.78 -14.03 18.49
CA VAL A 317 10.56 -14.74 18.94
C VAL A 317 9.60 -14.88 17.76
N THR A 318 9.21 -16.09 17.41
CA THR A 318 8.34 -16.37 16.26
C THR A 318 6.85 -16.33 16.59
N GLY A 319 6.50 -16.45 17.87
CA GLY A 319 5.12 -16.37 18.36
C GLY A 319 5.06 -16.39 19.88
N MET A 320 3.95 -15.93 20.43
CA MET A 320 3.72 -15.89 21.88
C MET A 320 2.25 -16.00 22.23
N TYR A 321 1.96 -16.27 23.50
CA TYR A 321 0.60 -16.27 24.03
C TYR A 321 0.22 -14.88 24.53
N ILE A 322 -0.94 -14.40 24.08
CA ILE A 322 -1.53 -13.12 24.52
C ILE A 322 -2.86 -13.36 25.22
N ARG A 323 -3.30 -12.37 26.00
CA ARG A 323 -4.68 -12.34 26.51
C ARG A 323 -5.64 -11.98 25.39
N SER A 324 -6.77 -12.67 25.32
CA SER A 324 -7.78 -12.44 24.29
C SER A 324 -9.17 -12.72 24.84
N VAL A 325 -10.17 -11.94 24.39
CA VAL A 325 -11.57 -12.17 24.69
C VAL A 325 -12.11 -13.51 24.20
N PHE A 326 -11.42 -14.12 23.22
CA PHE A 326 -11.81 -15.45 22.71
C PHE A 326 -11.43 -16.59 23.64
N THR A 327 -10.60 -16.36 24.63
CA THR A 327 -10.17 -17.36 25.61
C THR A 327 -10.71 -17.08 27.02
N CYS A 328 -11.50 -16.02 27.12
CA CYS A 328 -12.16 -15.62 28.38
C CYS A 328 -13.28 -16.58 28.77
#